data_e950b5dc59bae64fac01548d7804744c
#
_entry.id   e950b5dc59bae64fac01548d7804744c
#
_cell.length_a   1.000
_cell.length_b   1.000
_cell.length_c   1.000
_cell.angle_alpha   90.00
_cell.angle_beta   90.00
_cell.angle_gamma   90.00
#
_symmetry.space_group_name_H-M   'P 1'
#
loop_
_entity.id
_entity.type
_entity.pdbx_description
1 polymer ?
#
loop_
_entity_poly.entity_id
_entity_poly.type
_entity_poly.pdbx_seq_one_letter_code
_entity_poly.pdbx_strand_id
1 'polypeptide(L)'
;MLDCKEAYELICKAIDRKVKFNELETIFGQNKTDIKNDNEKTKKVKQEDNYIDIKRFAANFYKTPIVNYKGYINGSKNLYSEIIAKTLVSEDFVKEWGKLKPVRPNHFDTGHNHSESVDINKLQISNRKEEILAKLLFYQRGVKDLGYIFDYQTPLKAVKSDSYGKIDLLGYNSKDKCYSIIELKYRPSGSEETLLRCVLEAYSYYKLFGLNQIESDQDHNGITELRALKDYKHTKNAELVILFDEKSCIVDDGGAETNLMLRIVPKDASNPHYPTKTVESQQYKECKELIDSSKHKELQTLCEEILAQEPHLKQIRFVVLRADTDSKSSYPTNIKGWSRKLDRLYRAETLLTIPSKG
;
A
#
# COMPACT_ATOMS: atom_id res chain seq x y z
N MET A 1 -0.55 4.46 -29.79
CA MET A 1 -0.82 4.45 -28.33
C MET A 1 -1.35 3.06 -28.05
N LEU A 2 -0.59 2.26 -27.28
CA LEU A 2 -1.02 0.91 -26.91
C LEU A 2 -2.31 1.01 -26.08
N ASP A 3 -3.30 0.21 -26.42
CA ASP A 3 -4.43 0.04 -25.53
C ASP A 3 -4.04 -0.86 -24.36
N CYS A 4 -4.86 -0.89 -23.32
CA CYS A 4 -4.56 -1.67 -22.11
C CYS A 4 -4.49 -3.17 -22.35
N LYS A 5 -5.18 -3.66 -23.35
CA LYS A 5 -5.15 -5.06 -23.75
C LYS A 5 -3.81 -5.38 -24.40
N GLU A 6 -3.38 -4.54 -25.34
CA GLU A 6 -2.09 -4.68 -26.00
C GLU A 6 -0.93 -4.63 -25.00
N ALA A 7 -0.95 -3.68 -24.03
CA ALA A 7 0.06 -3.59 -22.99
C ALA A 7 0.10 -4.86 -22.11
N TYR A 8 -1.06 -5.38 -21.74
CA TYR A 8 -1.14 -6.61 -20.95
C TYR A 8 -0.66 -7.84 -21.74
N GLU A 9 -1.06 -7.95 -23.00
CA GLU A 9 -0.61 -9.02 -23.87
C GLU A 9 0.91 -8.99 -24.08
N LEU A 10 1.50 -7.80 -24.20
CA LEU A 10 2.95 -7.63 -24.28
C LEU A 10 3.65 -8.10 -22.99
N ILE A 11 3.11 -7.74 -21.83
CA ILE A 11 3.64 -8.21 -20.54
C ILE A 11 3.53 -9.72 -20.44
N CYS A 12 2.37 -10.31 -20.76
CA CYS A 12 2.18 -11.75 -20.77
C CYS A 12 3.14 -12.47 -21.72
N LYS A 13 3.37 -11.89 -22.90
CA LYS A 13 4.34 -12.40 -23.88
C LYS A 13 5.76 -12.30 -23.37
N ALA A 14 6.13 -11.17 -22.73
CA ALA A 14 7.46 -10.96 -22.17
C ALA A 14 7.81 -11.94 -21.04
N ILE A 15 6.81 -12.34 -20.24
CA ILE A 15 6.97 -13.33 -19.18
C ILE A 15 6.68 -14.77 -19.64
N ASP A 16 6.49 -14.98 -20.94
CA ASP A 16 6.19 -16.29 -21.57
C ASP A 16 5.00 -17.04 -20.89
N ARG A 17 3.94 -16.30 -20.61
CA ARG A 17 2.70 -16.86 -20.04
C ARG A 17 1.49 -16.54 -20.91
N LYS A 18 0.68 -17.56 -21.15
CA LYS A 18 -0.64 -17.41 -21.73
C LYS A 18 -1.64 -17.13 -20.60
N VAL A 19 -1.84 -15.87 -20.27
CA VAL A 19 -2.90 -15.47 -19.34
C VAL A 19 -4.17 -15.24 -20.16
N LYS A 20 -5.25 -15.89 -19.76
CA LYS A 20 -6.52 -15.72 -20.45
C LYS A 20 -7.09 -14.35 -20.12
N PHE A 21 -7.49 -13.60 -21.13
CA PHE A 21 -8.13 -12.30 -21.01
C PHE A 21 -9.36 -12.32 -20.09
N ASN A 22 -10.06 -13.45 -20.03
CA ASN A 22 -11.21 -13.68 -19.14
C ASN A 22 -10.85 -13.53 -17.64
N GLU A 23 -9.60 -13.72 -17.25
CA GLU A 23 -9.16 -13.49 -15.87
C GLU A 23 -9.12 -11.98 -15.56
N LEU A 24 -8.81 -11.16 -16.57
CA LEU A 24 -8.88 -9.71 -16.44
C LEU A 24 -10.32 -9.21 -16.38
N GLU A 25 -11.22 -9.80 -17.17
CA GLU A 25 -12.65 -9.45 -17.08
C GLU A 25 -13.21 -9.72 -15.69
N THR A 26 -12.76 -10.75 -15.01
CA THR A 26 -13.16 -11.03 -13.62
C THR A 26 -12.67 -9.93 -12.67
N ILE A 27 -11.43 -9.45 -12.85
CA ILE A 27 -10.84 -8.40 -12.03
C ILE A 27 -11.47 -7.03 -12.34
N PHE A 28 -11.75 -6.75 -13.61
CA PHE A 28 -12.26 -5.45 -14.06
C PHE A 28 -13.76 -5.44 -14.35
N GLY A 29 -14.39 -6.59 -14.49
CA GLY A 29 -15.79 -6.77 -14.90
C GLY A 29 -16.81 -6.85 -13.77
N GLN A 30 -16.38 -6.95 -12.51
CA GLN A 30 -17.30 -7.10 -11.36
C GLN A 30 -18.23 -5.89 -11.13
N ASN A 31 -18.04 -4.80 -11.87
CA ASN A 31 -18.91 -3.62 -11.78
C ASN A 31 -20.00 -3.54 -12.85
N LYS A 32 -20.17 -4.56 -13.70
CA LYS A 32 -21.27 -4.55 -14.70
C LYS A 32 -22.64 -4.92 -14.12
N THR A 33 -22.68 -5.53 -12.94
CA THR A 33 -23.94 -6.01 -12.36
C THR A 33 -24.68 -4.96 -11.55
N ASP A 34 -24.02 -3.92 -11.05
CA ASP A 34 -24.66 -2.90 -10.21
C ASP A 34 -25.31 -1.73 -11.00
N ILE A 35 -25.07 -1.65 -12.31
CA ILE A 35 -25.67 -0.58 -13.16
C ILE A 35 -27.07 -0.97 -13.68
N LYS A 36 -27.54 -2.18 -13.42
CA LYS A 36 -28.81 -2.66 -13.98
C LYS A 36 -30.07 -2.21 -13.23
N ASN A 37 -29.98 -1.53 -12.09
CA ASN A 37 -31.18 -1.22 -11.29
C ASN A 37 -31.64 0.24 -11.25
N ASP A 38 -30.99 1.16 -11.98
CA ASP A 38 -31.46 2.54 -12.02
C ASP A 38 -31.42 3.13 -13.43
N ASN A 39 -32.20 2.64 -14.36
CA ASN A 39 -32.80 3.44 -15.44
C ASN A 39 -33.29 2.57 -16.60
N GLU A 40 -34.52 2.18 -16.52
CA GLU A 40 -35.30 1.65 -17.68
C GLU A 40 -35.66 2.73 -18.72
N LYS A 41 -34.88 3.76 -18.87
CA LYS A 41 -35.15 4.78 -19.92
C LYS A 41 -33.88 5.41 -20.49
N THR A 42 -32.92 4.65 -20.93
CA THR A 42 -31.92 5.18 -21.87
C THR A 42 -31.45 4.10 -22.84
N LYS A 43 -31.94 4.29 -24.07
CA LYS A 43 -31.42 3.87 -25.38
C LYS A 43 -30.33 2.78 -25.37
N LYS A 44 -30.62 1.68 -26.08
CA LYS A 44 -29.66 0.74 -26.65
C LYS A 44 -28.34 1.45 -26.97
N VAL A 45 -27.43 1.48 -26.00
CA VAL A 45 -26.02 1.68 -26.30
C VAL A 45 -25.58 0.39 -26.95
N LYS A 46 -25.22 0.47 -28.21
CA LYS A 46 -24.60 -0.59 -28.97
C LYS A 46 -23.50 -1.17 -28.10
N GLN A 47 -23.42 -2.47 -28.08
CA GLN A 47 -22.34 -3.29 -27.61
C GLN A 47 -21.09 -2.95 -28.45
N GLU A 48 -20.51 -1.78 -28.20
CA GLU A 48 -19.22 -1.40 -28.73
C GLU A 48 -18.20 -1.99 -27.79
N ASP A 49 -17.55 -3.00 -28.31
CA ASP A 49 -16.23 -3.51 -28.02
C ASP A 49 -15.73 -3.44 -26.58
N ASN A 50 -15.33 -4.58 -26.06
CA ASN A 50 -14.53 -4.93 -24.88
C ASN A 50 -13.41 -3.91 -24.52
N TYR A 51 -13.73 -2.64 -24.44
CA TYR A 51 -12.82 -1.58 -24.05
C TYR A 51 -12.71 -1.62 -22.52
N ILE A 52 -11.66 -2.21 -22.02
CA ILE A 52 -11.26 -1.99 -20.62
C ILE A 52 -10.88 -0.52 -20.54
N ASP A 53 -11.69 0.27 -19.83
CA ASP A 53 -11.40 1.68 -19.60
C ASP A 53 -9.97 1.80 -19.05
N ILE A 54 -9.11 2.46 -19.82
CA ILE A 54 -7.69 2.72 -19.50
C ILE A 54 -7.54 3.23 -18.07
N LYS A 55 -8.46 4.09 -17.64
CA LYS A 55 -8.48 4.64 -16.29
C LYS A 55 -8.66 3.55 -15.23
N ARG A 56 -9.57 2.60 -15.46
CA ARG A 56 -9.80 1.48 -14.55
C ARG A 56 -8.64 0.49 -14.60
N PHE A 57 -8.09 0.26 -15.76
CA PHE A 57 -6.98 -0.65 -15.92
C PHE A 57 -5.73 -0.17 -15.19
N ALA A 58 -5.24 1.04 -15.46
CA ALA A 58 -4.08 1.58 -14.78
C ALA A 58 -4.28 1.62 -13.27
N ALA A 59 -5.42 2.13 -12.80
CA ALA A 59 -5.74 2.23 -11.38
C ALA A 59 -5.77 0.88 -10.64
N ASN A 60 -6.05 -0.21 -11.33
CA ASN A 60 -6.19 -1.55 -10.74
C ASN A 60 -5.15 -2.55 -11.26
N PHE A 61 -4.17 -2.12 -12.03
CA PHE A 61 -3.17 -3.01 -12.60
C PHE A 61 -2.42 -3.82 -11.52
N TYR A 62 -2.14 -3.21 -10.38
CA TYR A 62 -1.53 -3.89 -9.25
C TYR A 62 -2.34 -5.09 -8.71
N LYS A 63 -3.65 -5.16 -9.00
CA LYS A 63 -4.51 -6.29 -8.61
C LYS A 63 -4.37 -7.49 -9.53
N THR A 64 -3.70 -7.33 -10.66
CA THR A 64 -3.51 -8.44 -11.60
C THR A 64 -2.56 -9.49 -11.01
N PRO A 65 -2.81 -10.79 -11.24
CA PRO A 65 -1.92 -11.83 -10.72
C PRO A 65 -0.48 -11.71 -11.20
N ILE A 66 -0.25 -11.15 -12.39
CA ILE A 66 1.09 -11.10 -13.00
C ILE A 66 2.10 -10.30 -12.18
N VAL A 67 1.69 -9.21 -11.53
CA VAL A 67 2.60 -8.38 -10.72
C VAL A 67 3.05 -9.07 -9.45
N ASN A 68 2.41 -10.20 -9.12
CA ASN A 68 2.69 -10.96 -7.90
C ASN A 68 3.43 -12.29 -8.16
N TYR A 69 3.87 -12.51 -9.40
CA TYR A 69 4.66 -13.69 -9.72
C TYR A 69 6.05 -13.57 -9.10
N LYS A 70 6.42 -14.60 -8.35
CA LYS A 70 7.70 -14.71 -7.64
C LYS A 70 8.66 -15.61 -8.39
N GLY A 71 9.94 -15.42 -8.09
CA GLY A 71 11.00 -16.26 -8.61
C GLY A 71 11.35 -15.98 -10.07
N TYR A 72 11.95 -16.97 -10.68
CA TYR A 72 12.54 -16.85 -12.02
C TYR A 72 11.61 -17.40 -13.08
N ILE A 73 11.68 -16.82 -14.29
CA ILE A 73 11.06 -17.41 -15.46
C ILE A 73 11.72 -18.75 -15.74
N ASN A 74 10.91 -19.75 -16.08
CA ASN A 74 11.38 -21.10 -16.36
C ASN A 74 12.53 -21.10 -17.36
N GLY A 75 13.65 -21.74 -16.96
CA GLY A 75 14.84 -21.85 -17.81
C GLY A 75 15.71 -20.59 -17.91
N SER A 76 15.41 -19.55 -17.14
CA SER A 76 16.17 -18.28 -17.12
C SER A 76 16.61 -17.88 -15.72
N LYS A 77 17.53 -16.89 -15.67
CA LYS A 77 17.92 -16.23 -14.41
C LYS A 77 17.15 -14.92 -14.18
N ASN A 78 16.15 -14.62 -15.02
CA ASN A 78 15.41 -13.39 -14.96
C ASN A 78 14.21 -13.53 -14.02
N LEU A 79 14.07 -12.62 -13.07
CA LEU A 79 12.90 -12.56 -12.18
C LEU A 79 11.67 -12.09 -12.97
N TYR A 80 10.50 -12.64 -12.65
CA TYR A 80 9.23 -12.17 -13.21
C TYR A 80 9.03 -10.67 -12.96
N SER A 81 9.25 -10.21 -11.74
CA SER A 81 9.10 -8.80 -11.36
C SER A 81 9.97 -7.87 -12.19
N GLU A 82 11.20 -8.29 -12.52
CA GLU A 82 12.14 -7.49 -13.31
C GLU A 82 11.69 -7.34 -14.76
N ILE A 83 11.24 -8.42 -15.38
CA ILE A 83 10.75 -8.36 -16.77
C ILE A 83 9.49 -7.52 -16.85
N ILE A 84 8.59 -7.65 -15.88
CA ILE A 84 7.37 -6.84 -15.84
C ILE A 84 7.72 -5.36 -15.65
N ALA A 85 8.59 -5.03 -14.69
CA ALA A 85 9.04 -3.67 -14.46
C ALA A 85 9.67 -3.05 -15.72
N LYS A 86 10.58 -3.80 -16.36
CA LYS A 86 11.21 -3.40 -17.62
C LYS A 86 10.17 -3.13 -18.71
N THR A 87 9.19 -4.01 -18.89
CA THR A 87 8.16 -3.86 -19.91
C THR A 87 7.29 -2.62 -19.64
N LEU A 88 6.94 -2.37 -18.37
CA LEU A 88 6.16 -1.18 -17.99
C LEU A 88 6.90 0.13 -18.35
N VAL A 89 8.22 0.14 -18.22
CA VAL A 89 9.05 1.30 -18.60
C VAL A 89 9.22 1.38 -20.11
N SER A 90 9.68 0.30 -20.77
CA SER A 90 10.02 0.30 -22.19
C SER A 90 8.83 0.58 -23.11
N GLU A 91 7.63 0.19 -22.70
CA GLU A 91 6.39 0.41 -23.44
C GLU A 91 5.66 1.68 -23.00
N ASP A 92 6.36 2.58 -22.29
CA ASP A 92 5.78 3.86 -21.80
C ASP A 92 4.50 3.69 -20.97
N PHE A 93 4.26 2.49 -20.42
CA PHE A 93 3.01 2.18 -19.73
C PHE A 93 2.84 3.04 -18.46
N VAL A 94 3.93 3.48 -17.84
CA VAL A 94 3.92 4.38 -16.69
C VAL A 94 3.16 5.68 -16.99
N LYS A 95 3.16 6.14 -18.23
CA LYS A 95 2.39 7.33 -18.68
C LYS A 95 0.87 7.16 -18.53
N GLU A 96 0.38 5.93 -18.53
CA GLU A 96 -1.05 5.67 -18.35
C GLU A 96 -1.53 6.02 -16.93
N TRP A 97 -0.68 5.82 -15.91
CA TRP A 97 -0.95 6.33 -14.56
C TRP A 97 -1.00 7.85 -14.53
N GLY A 98 -0.17 8.52 -15.32
CA GLY A 98 -0.19 9.99 -15.46
C GLY A 98 -1.54 10.56 -15.89
N LYS A 99 -2.36 9.78 -16.60
CA LYS A 99 -3.72 10.15 -17.02
C LYS A 99 -4.78 10.01 -15.94
N LEU A 100 -4.49 9.31 -14.85
CA LEU A 100 -5.41 9.16 -13.74
C LEU A 100 -5.69 10.50 -13.08
N LYS A 101 -6.92 10.67 -12.63
CA LYS A 101 -7.38 11.87 -11.92
C LYS A 101 -7.86 11.47 -10.53
N PRO A 102 -7.74 12.36 -9.55
CA PRO A 102 -8.32 12.13 -8.23
C PRO A 102 -9.78 11.72 -8.32
N VAL A 103 -10.15 10.68 -7.58
CA VAL A 103 -11.53 10.17 -7.58
C VAL A 103 -12.44 10.95 -6.63
N ARG A 104 -11.84 11.70 -5.70
CA ARG A 104 -12.56 12.52 -4.71
C ARG A 104 -12.12 13.99 -4.84
N PRO A 105 -12.65 14.75 -5.80
CA PRO A 105 -12.09 16.07 -6.09
C PRO A 105 -12.51 17.17 -5.10
N ASN A 106 -13.54 16.95 -4.26
CA ASN A 106 -14.22 18.05 -3.57
C ASN A 106 -13.85 18.20 -2.10
N HIS A 107 -13.54 17.11 -1.38
CA HIS A 107 -13.22 17.18 0.05
C HIS A 107 -12.50 15.92 0.53
N PHE A 108 -11.75 16.07 1.60
CA PHE A 108 -11.14 14.97 2.32
C PHE A 108 -12.17 14.42 3.33
N ASP A 109 -12.40 13.12 3.27
CA ASP A 109 -13.24 12.40 4.21
C ASP A 109 -12.60 11.06 4.52
N THR A 110 -12.22 10.87 5.76
CA THR A 110 -11.59 9.63 6.21
C THR A 110 -12.55 8.44 6.15
N GLY A 111 -13.86 8.70 6.24
CA GLY A 111 -14.86 7.64 6.38
C GLY A 111 -14.78 6.90 7.71
N HIS A 112 -14.00 7.39 8.66
CA HIS A 112 -13.79 6.79 9.98
C HIS A 112 -14.21 7.70 11.12
N ASN A 113 -14.73 7.08 12.19
CA ASN A 113 -14.85 7.74 13.48
C ASN A 113 -13.52 7.62 14.24
N HIS A 114 -12.72 8.66 14.19
CA HIS A 114 -11.41 8.70 14.85
C HIS A 114 -11.47 8.68 16.38
N SER A 115 -12.66 8.86 16.97
CA SER A 115 -12.86 8.80 18.42
C SER A 115 -13.00 7.37 18.96
N GLU A 116 -13.20 6.37 18.09
CA GLU A 116 -13.31 4.98 18.53
C GLU A 116 -11.98 4.44 19.03
N SER A 117 -12.00 3.85 20.24
CA SER A 117 -10.83 3.17 20.79
C SER A 117 -10.59 1.83 20.11
N VAL A 118 -9.32 1.42 20.02
CA VAL A 118 -8.95 0.07 19.62
C VAL A 118 -9.11 -0.85 20.82
N ASP A 119 -9.82 -1.96 20.64
CA ASP A 119 -9.85 -3.04 21.61
C ASP A 119 -8.86 -4.13 21.21
N ILE A 120 -7.75 -4.20 21.95
CA ILE A 120 -6.68 -5.14 21.68
C ILE A 120 -7.14 -6.60 21.77
N ASN A 121 -8.10 -6.90 22.63
CA ASN A 121 -8.60 -8.26 22.76
C ASN A 121 -9.32 -8.73 21.49
N LYS A 122 -9.91 -7.81 20.73
CA LYS A 122 -10.49 -8.13 19.43
C LYS A 122 -9.43 -8.38 18.35
N LEU A 123 -8.18 -7.97 18.57
CA LEU A 123 -7.09 -8.16 17.61
C LEU A 123 -6.76 -9.64 17.39
N GLN A 124 -6.91 -10.46 18.42
CA GLN A 124 -6.58 -11.88 18.36
C GLN A 124 -7.55 -12.66 17.46
N ILE A 125 -8.79 -12.17 17.32
CA ILE A 125 -9.88 -12.88 16.64
C ILE A 125 -10.07 -12.44 15.19
N SER A 126 -9.61 -11.24 14.84
CA SER A 126 -9.85 -10.67 13.50
C SER A 126 -8.88 -11.19 12.47
N ASN A 127 -9.38 -11.52 11.28
CA ASN A 127 -8.58 -11.84 10.09
C ASN A 127 -7.97 -10.59 9.44
N ARG A 128 -8.38 -9.38 9.86
CA ARG A 128 -7.93 -8.10 9.29
C ARG A 128 -6.72 -7.54 10.03
N LYS A 129 -5.65 -8.31 10.11
CA LYS A 129 -4.47 -7.97 10.92
C LYS A 129 -3.78 -6.69 10.44
N GLU A 130 -3.71 -6.46 9.13
CA GLU A 130 -3.12 -5.27 8.53
C GLU A 130 -3.93 -4.00 8.85
N GLU A 131 -5.25 -4.04 8.69
CA GLU A 131 -6.13 -2.92 9.07
C GLU A 131 -6.01 -2.57 10.56
N ILE A 132 -5.84 -3.58 11.40
CA ILE A 132 -5.64 -3.40 12.84
C ILE A 132 -4.30 -2.75 13.14
N LEU A 133 -3.24 -3.19 12.49
CA LEU A 133 -1.90 -2.58 12.64
C LEU A 133 -1.93 -1.13 12.14
N ALA A 134 -2.56 -0.87 11.01
CA ALA A 134 -2.76 0.49 10.52
C ALA A 134 -3.47 1.37 11.56
N LYS A 135 -4.52 0.85 12.19
CA LYS A 135 -5.24 1.54 13.26
C LYS A 135 -4.36 1.80 14.50
N LEU A 136 -3.52 0.85 14.89
CA LEU A 136 -2.58 1.04 16.01
C LEU A 136 -1.54 2.13 15.70
N LEU A 137 -0.98 2.14 14.49
CA LEU A 137 -0.05 3.17 14.04
C LEU A 137 -0.71 4.56 14.03
N PHE A 138 -1.96 4.63 13.57
CA PHE A 138 -2.74 5.86 13.63
C PHE A 138 -2.91 6.36 15.07
N TYR A 139 -3.26 5.50 16.02
CA TYR A 139 -3.41 5.92 17.42
C TYR A 139 -2.08 6.27 18.10
N GLN A 140 -0.98 5.69 17.65
CA GLN A 140 0.34 6.10 18.09
C GLN A 140 0.68 7.52 17.59
N ARG A 141 0.15 7.94 16.46
CA ARG A 141 0.36 9.23 15.78
C ARG A 141 1.80 9.42 15.31
N GLY A 142 2.72 9.80 16.19
CA GLY A 142 4.13 9.94 15.86
C GLY A 142 4.84 8.59 15.82
N VAL A 143 5.29 8.17 14.64
CA VAL A 143 6.10 6.97 14.46
C VAL A 143 7.50 7.43 14.06
N LYS A 144 8.49 7.09 14.90
CA LYS A 144 9.88 7.47 14.64
C LYS A 144 10.31 7.01 13.25
N ASP A 145 10.96 7.88 12.49
CA ASP A 145 11.44 7.69 11.11
C ASP A 145 10.36 7.46 10.05
N LEU A 146 9.08 7.46 10.42
CA LEU A 146 7.96 7.42 9.48
C LEU A 146 7.25 8.77 9.37
N GLY A 147 7.08 9.44 10.49
CA GLY A 147 6.39 10.72 10.58
C GLY A 147 5.11 10.67 11.42
N TYR A 148 4.24 11.64 11.23
CA TYR A 148 2.96 11.74 11.92
C TYR A 148 1.85 11.12 11.08
N ILE A 149 1.14 10.13 11.62
CA ILE A 149 0.03 9.45 10.95
C ILE A 149 -1.26 10.17 11.31
N PHE A 150 -1.95 10.72 10.31
CA PHE A 150 -3.17 11.50 10.52
C PHE A 150 -4.45 10.83 10.02
N ASP A 151 -4.34 9.77 9.18
CA ASP A 151 -5.47 8.94 8.79
C ASP A 151 -5.05 7.50 8.48
N TYR A 152 -6.01 6.58 8.47
CA TYR A 152 -5.82 5.18 8.12
C TYR A 152 -7.02 4.65 7.32
N GLN A 153 -6.76 3.67 6.44
CA GLN A 153 -7.77 3.05 5.59
C GLN A 153 -8.63 4.07 4.83
N THR A 154 -7.97 5.11 4.33
CA THR A 154 -8.62 6.23 3.63
C THR A 154 -9.24 5.75 2.32
N PRO A 155 -10.58 5.81 2.15
CA PRO A 155 -11.24 5.23 0.99
C PRO A 155 -11.01 6.06 -0.27
N LEU A 156 -10.67 5.40 -1.37
CA LEU A 156 -10.57 6.00 -2.71
C LEU A 156 -11.90 5.80 -3.45
N LYS A 157 -12.89 6.62 -3.11
CA LYS A 157 -14.24 6.52 -3.66
C LYS A 157 -14.82 7.88 -3.98
N ALA A 158 -15.38 8.04 -5.18
CA ALA A 158 -16.30 9.14 -5.50
C ALA A 158 -17.75 8.73 -5.23
N VAL A 159 -18.07 7.46 -5.50
CA VAL A 159 -19.39 6.85 -5.30
C VAL A 159 -19.27 5.52 -4.58
N LYS A 160 -20.38 5.03 -4.00
CA LYS A 160 -20.38 3.80 -3.19
C LYS A 160 -19.90 2.57 -3.95
N SER A 161 -20.14 2.51 -5.26
CA SER A 161 -19.74 1.40 -6.15
C SER A 161 -18.25 1.41 -6.54
N ASP A 162 -17.51 2.46 -6.22
CA ASP A 162 -16.09 2.52 -6.57
C ASP A 162 -15.27 1.50 -5.78
N SER A 163 -14.41 0.77 -6.49
CA SER A 163 -13.59 -0.33 -5.97
C SER A 163 -12.09 -0.09 -6.15
N TYR A 164 -11.65 1.16 -6.11
CA TYR A 164 -10.23 1.50 -6.28
C TYR A 164 -9.35 1.09 -5.10
N GLY A 165 -9.95 0.89 -3.95
CA GLY A 165 -9.24 0.48 -2.73
C GLY A 165 -9.26 1.55 -1.65
N LYS A 166 -8.31 1.43 -0.74
CA LYS A 166 -8.12 2.35 0.38
C LYS A 166 -6.62 2.52 0.60
N ILE A 167 -6.19 3.73 0.91
CA ILE A 167 -4.83 3.98 1.37
C ILE A 167 -4.72 3.46 2.80
N ASP A 168 -3.73 2.62 3.08
CA ASP A 168 -3.60 2.03 4.41
C ASP A 168 -3.32 3.08 5.48
N LEU A 169 -2.39 4.01 5.20
CA LEU A 169 -2.05 5.10 6.11
C LEU A 169 -1.76 6.39 5.32
N LEU A 170 -2.20 7.50 5.88
CA LEU A 170 -1.77 8.83 5.47
C LEU A 170 -0.94 9.45 6.57
N GLY A 171 0.23 9.95 6.20
CA GLY A 171 1.17 10.57 7.11
C GLY A 171 1.69 11.92 6.62
N TYR A 172 2.39 12.60 7.52
CA TYR A 172 3.16 13.80 7.23
C TYR A 172 4.59 13.63 7.72
N ASN A 173 5.53 13.75 6.79
CA ASN A 173 6.95 13.71 7.05
C ASN A 173 7.45 15.14 7.29
N SER A 174 7.66 15.52 8.55
CA SER A 174 8.10 16.86 8.93
C SER A 174 9.52 17.17 8.44
N LYS A 175 10.37 16.16 8.31
CA LYS A 175 11.75 16.32 7.84
C LYS A 175 11.78 16.79 6.38
N ASP A 176 11.03 16.12 5.53
CA ASP A 176 11.01 16.37 4.08
C ASP A 176 9.84 17.28 3.68
N LYS A 177 8.98 17.65 4.63
CA LYS A 177 7.82 18.53 4.46
C LYS A 177 6.92 18.05 3.31
N CYS A 178 6.55 16.79 3.36
CA CYS A 178 5.69 16.16 2.36
C CYS A 178 4.65 15.24 3.02
N TYR A 179 3.56 14.99 2.30
CA TYR A 179 2.59 13.98 2.69
C TYR A 179 3.11 12.58 2.35
N SER A 180 2.89 11.63 3.23
CA SER A 180 3.27 10.23 3.02
C SER A 180 2.03 9.41 2.65
N ILE A 181 2.03 8.85 1.44
CA ILE A 181 1.08 7.81 1.01
C ILE A 181 1.73 6.48 1.36
N ILE A 182 1.18 5.78 2.33
CA ILE A 182 1.83 4.62 2.93
C ILE A 182 1.02 3.37 2.58
N GLU A 183 1.65 2.46 1.88
CA GLU A 183 1.18 1.10 1.64
C GLU A 183 1.78 0.18 2.69
N LEU A 184 0.93 -0.41 3.51
CA LEU A 184 1.32 -1.30 4.60
C LEU A 184 1.17 -2.75 4.16
N LYS A 185 2.23 -3.53 4.30
CA LYS A 185 2.21 -4.97 4.05
C LYS A 185 2.52 -5.74 5.31
N TYR A 186 1.47 -6.30 5.85
CA TYR A 186 1.55 -7.06 7.08
C TYR A 186 0.63 -8.28 7.05
N ARG A 187 1.23 -9.45 7.18
CA ARG A 187 0.51 -10.71 7.32
C ARG A 187 1.23 -11.60 8.32
N PRO A 188 0.56 -12.15 9.32
CA PRO A 188 1.21 -13.04 10.30
C PRO A 188 1.89 -14.25 9.65
N SER A 189 1.24 -14.84 8.64
CA SER A 189 1.76 -15.94 7.83
C SER A 189 2.74 -15.51 6.73
N GLY A 190 3.11 -14.24 6.70
CA GLY A 190 3.90 -13.64 5.63
C GLY A 190 3.05 -13.06 4.52
N SER A 191 3.27 -11.79 4.22
CA SER A 191 2.77 -11.24 2.97
C SER A 191 3.55 -11.87 1.82
N GLU A 192 2.82 -12.43 0.88
CA GLU A 192 3.41 -13.01 -0.31
C GLU A 192 3.47 -12.02 -1.49
N GLU A 193 3.14 -10.77 -1.24
CA GLU A 193 3.14 -9.75 -2.27
C GLU A 193 4.56 -9.28 -2.62
N THR A 194 4.80 -9.05 -3.91
CA THR A 194 6.09 -8.56 -4.39
C THR A 194 6.24 -7.05 -4.14
N LEU A 195 7.49 -6.55 -4.06
CA LEU A 195 7.72 -5.11 -4.00
C LEU A 195 7.19 -4.39 -5.23
N LEU A 196 7.24 -5.01 -6.41
CA LEU A 196 6.65 -4.47 -7.63
C LEU A 196 5.17 -4.15 -7.42
N ARG A 197 4.40 -5.11 -6.91
CA ARG A 197 2.99 -4.89 -6.61
C ARG A 197 2.79 -3.74 -5.63
N CYS A 198 3.55 -3.72 -4.53
CA CYS A 198 3.43 -2.69 -3.50
C CYS A 198 3.70 -1.28 -4.06
N VAL A 199 4.72 -1.13 -4.89
CA VAL A 199 5.04 0.14 -5.55
C VAL A 199 3.91 0.60 -6.48
N LEU A 200 3.39 -0.31 -7.31
CA LEU A 200 2.30 0.01 -8.25
C LEU A 200 0.99 0.34 -7.52
N GLU A 201 0.72 -0.32 -6.40
CA GLU A 201 -0.44 -0.05 -5.54
C GLU A 201 -0.33 1.34 -4.92
N ALA A 202 0.77 1.64 -4.26
CA ALA A 202 1.02 2.95 -3.67
C ALA A 202 0.98 4.08 -4.71
N TYR A 203 1.54 3.86 -5.91
CA TYR A 203 1.51 4.83 -6.99
C TYR A 203 0.08 5.05 -7.53
N SER A 204 -0.68 3.98 -7.71
CA SER A 204 -2.10 4.08 -8.09
C SER A 204 -2.89 4.90 -7.06
N TYR A 205 -2.65 4.67 -5.78
CA TYR A 205 -3.31 5.41 -4.70
C TYR A 205 -2.92 6.89 -4.70
N TYR A 206 -1.65 7.21 -4.90
CA TYR A 206 -1.19 8.59 -5.05
C TYR A 206 -1.92 9.31 -6.19
N LYS A 207 -2.07 8.67 -7.35
CA LYS A 207 -2.76 9.26 -8.50
C LYS A 207 -4.26 9.46 -8.30
N LEU A 208 -4.89 8.56 -7.54
CA LEU A 208 -6.33 8.61 -7.27
C LEU A 208 -6.68 9.50 -6.07
N PHE A 209 -5.69 9.83 -5.26
CA PHE A 209 -5.84 10.68 -4.08
C PHE A 209 -5.49 12.14 -4.41
N GLY A 210 -6.41 13.04 -4.20
CA GLY A 210 -6.17 14.47 -4.42
C GLY A 210 -5.55 15.14 -3.20
N LEU A 211 -4.24 15.32 -3.17
CA LEU A 211 -3.53 15.97 -2.04
C LEU A 211 -4.09 17.34 -1.67
N ASN A 212 -4.59 18.09 -2.66
CA ASN A 212 -5.18 19.41 -2.42
C ASN A 212 -6.42 19.36 -1.51
N GLN A 213 -7.05 18.19 -1.38
CA GLN A 213 -8.23 18.01 -0.54
C GLN A 213 -7.92 18.06 0.95
N ILE A 214 -6.68 17.69 1.33
CA ILE A 214 -6.24 17.70 2.72
C ILE A 214 -6.42 19.09 3.35
N GLU A 215 -6.31 20.13 2.55
CA GLU A 215 -6.49 21.52 3.05
C GLU A 215 -7.87 22.11 2.85
N SER A 216 -8.63 21.60 1.87
CA SER A 216 -9.93 22.19 1.53
C SER A 216 -10.99 21.94 2.60
N ASP A 217 -10.80 20.92 3.42
CA ASP A 217 -11.75 20.56 4.48
C ASP A 217 -11.23 20.99 5.86
N GLN A 218 -11.68 22.16 6.30
CA GLN A 218 -11.25 22.77 7.55
C GLN A 218 -11.84 22.10 8.80
N ASP A 219 -12.93 21.38 8.63
CA ASP A 219 -13.71 20.83 9.75
C ASP A 219 -13.35 19.38 10.09
N HIS A 220 -12.44 18.78 9.33
CA HIS A 220 -12.06 17.38 9.54
C HIS A 220 -11.05 17.21 10.69
N ASN A 221 -11.33 16.30 11.62
CA ASN A 221 -10.50 16.03 12.78
C ASN A 221 -9.04 15.70 12.41
N GLY A 222 -8.82 14.93 11.35
CA GLY A 222 -7.50 14.60 10.87
C GLY A 222 -6.69 15.84 10.42
N ILE A 223 -7.32 16.75 9.72
CA ILE A 223 -6.69 18.00 9.27
C ILE A 223 -6.40 18.93 10.44
N THR A 224 -7.32 19.04 11.40
CA THR A 224 -7.12 19.84 12.61
C THR A 224 -5.93 19.35 13.41
N GLU A 225 -5.82 18.04 13.60
CA GLU A 225 -4.68 17.44 14.30
C GLU A 225 -3.36 17.66 13.55
N LEU A 226 -3.37 17.55 12.23
CA LEU A 226 -2.20 17.81 11.41
C LEU A 226 -1.74 19.27 11.52
N ARG A 227 -2.66 20.22 11.47
CA ARG A 227 -2.38 21.67 11.65
C ARG A 227 -1.85 22.02 13.03
N ALA A 228 -2.17 21.23 14.04
CA ALA A 228 -1.64 21.42 15.38
C ALA A 228 -0.17 21.01 15.52
N LEU A 229 0.40 20.33 14.53
CA LEU A 229 1.83 20.02 14.55
C LEU A 229 2.66 21.28 14.36
N LYS A 230 3.63 21.48 15.27
CA LYS A 230 4.51 22.66 15.28
C LYS A 230 5.23 22.88 13.95
N ASP A 231 5.62 21.79 13.29
CA ASP A 231 6.42 21.79 12.06
C ASP A 231 5.58 21.60 10.80
N TYR A 232 4.24 21.55 10.94
CA TYR A 232 3.38 21.42 9.79
C TYR A 232 3.47 22.63 8.87
N LYS A 233 3.69 22.34 7.60
CA LYS A 233 3.58 23.33 6.52
C LYS A 233 2.81 22.71 5.39
N HIS A 234 1.82 23.46 4.91
CA HIS A 234 1.12 23.05 3.69
C HIS A 234 2.09 22.81 2.55
N THR A 235 1.86 21.77 1.81
CA THR A 235 2.70 21.36 0.69
C THR A 235 1.88 20.64 -0.36
N LYS A 236 2.32 20.74 -1.61
CA LYS A 236 1.83 19.88 -2.70
C LYS A 236 2.70 18.64 -2.87
N ASN A 237 3.77 18.53 -2.09
CA ASN A 237 4.72 17.43 -2.22
C ASN A 237 4.23 16.19 -1.48
N ALA A 238 4.55 15.03 -2.03
CA ALA A 238 4.29 13.73 -1.44
C ALA A 238 5.51 12.82 -1.53
N GLU A 239 5.45 11.74 -0.78
CA GLU A 239 6.31 10.56 -0.91
C GLU A 239 5.46 9.30 -0.95
N LEU A 240 5.96 8.26 -1.59
CA LEU A 240 5.42 6.91 -1.43
C LEU A 240 6.24 6.17 -0.39
N VAL A 241 5.56 5.49 0.51
CA VAL A 241 6.21 4.65 1.52
C VAL A 241 5.68 3.24 1.42
N ILE A 242 6.56 2.29 1.16
CA ILE A 242 6.27 0.87 1.25
C ILE A 242 6.71 0.40 2.62
N LEU A 243 5.75 0.16 3.49
CA LEU A 243 5.95 -0.18 4.89
C LEU A 243 5.68 -1.67 5.12
N PHE A 244 6.64 -2.41 5.63
CA PHE A 244 6.53 -3.86 5.83
C PHE A 244 7.27 -4.31 7.09
N ASP A 245 6.98 -5.52 7.57
CA ASP A 245 7.72 -6.13 8.66
C ASP A 245 9.00 -6.85 8.15
N GLU A 246 9.97 -7.00 9.03
CA GLU A 246 11.21 -7.72 8.71
C GLU A 246 10.98 -9.23 8.61
N LYS A 247 10.13 -9.75 9.49
CA LYS A 247 9.96 -11.19 9.67
C LYS A 247 8.50 -11.59 9.68
N SER A 248 8.23 -12.64 8.95
CA SER A 248 6.97 -13.36 8.99
C SER A 248 7.09 -14.57 9.90
N CYS A 249 5.99 -14.95 10.54
CA CYS A 249 5.92 -16.16 11.32
C CYS A 249 5.56 -17.36 10.44
N ILE A 250 6.27 -18.46 10.60
CA ILE A 250 5.79 -19.74 10.08
C ILE A 250 4.81 -20.29 11.11
N VAL A 251 3.62 -20.64 10.64
CA VAL A 251 2.64 -21.40 11.41
C VAL A 251 3.13 -22.84 11.43
N ASP A 252 3.51 -23.35 12.60
CA ASP A 252 3.68 -24.80 12.78
C ASP A 252 2.30 -25.48 12.65
N ASP A 253 2.28 -26.72 12.21
CA ASP A 253 1.09 -27.54 11.89
C ASP A 253 -0.02 -27.63 12.96
N GLY A 254 0.08 -26.87 14.00
CA GLY A 254 -0.88 -26.74 15.10
C GLY A 254 -1.75 -25.47 15.14
N GLY A 255 -1.60 -24.58 14.18
CA GLY A 255 -2.62 -23.56 13.90
C GLY A 255 -2.64 -22.26 14.72
N ALA A 256 -1.67 -21.99 15.59
CA ALA A 256 -1.59 -20.70 16.27
C ALA A 256 -0.80 -19.68 15.45
N GLU A 257 -1.46 -18.84 14.70
CA GLU A 257 -0.86 -17.67 14.09
C GLU A 257 -0.29 -16.74 15.17
N THR A 258 1.01 -16.75 15.35
CA THR A 258 1.68 -15.86 16.27
C THR A 258 2.17 -14.62 15.53
N ASN A 259 1.52 -13.53 15.84
CA ASN A 259 1.70 -12.26 15.20
C ASN A 259 2.75 -11.42 15.93
N LEU A 260 3.98 -11.32 15.39
CA LEU A 260 5.08 -10.60 16.04
C LEU A 260 4.81 -9.11 16.21
N MET A 261 4.18 -8.48 15.21
CA MET A 261 3.97 -7.03 15.21
C MET A 261 2.76 -6.60 16.06
N LEU A 262 1.73 -7.44 16.09
CA LEU A 262 0.59 -7.23 16.98
C LEU A 262 0.81 -7.87 18.35
N ARG A 263 1.98 -8.43 18.56
CA ARG A 263 2.32 -9.07 19.81
C ARG A 263 2.56 -8.04 20.86
N ILE A 264 1.62 -8.03 21.68
CA ILE A 264 1.57 -7.30 22.91
C ILE A 264 2.05 -8.19 24.08
N VAL A 265 2.47 -9.41 23.83
CA VAL A 265 2.93 -10.35 24.87
C VAL A 265 4.44 -10.30 24.96
N PRO A 266 5.02 -10.17 26.17
CA PRO A 266 6.46 -10.22 26.37
C PRO A 266 7.06 -11.48 25.74
N LYS A 267 8.32 -11.38 25.33
CA LYS A 267 9.10 -12.51 24.86
C LYS A 267 9.26 -13.50 26.02
N ASP A 268 8.32 -14.43 26.13
CA ASP A 268 8.37 -15.52 27.09
C ASP A 268 8.49 -16.81 26.32
N ALA A 269 9.65 -17.48 26.48
CA ALA A 269 9.92 -18.75 25.84
C ALA A 269 8.96 -19.86 26.32
N SER A 270 8.30 -19.67 27.45
CA SER A 270 7.29 -20.60 27.97
C SER A 270 5.90 -20.41 27.34
N ASN A 271 5.70 -19.33 26.58
CA ASN A 271 4.42 -19.07 25.94
C ASN A 271 4.26 -19.99 24.70
N PRO A 272 3.29 -20.93 24.70
CA PRO A 272 3.10 -21.86 23.58
C PRO A 272 2.74 -21.15 22.26
N HIS A 273 2.28 -19.90 22.32
CA HIS A 273 1.99 -19.08 21.15
C HIS A 273 3.20 -18.25 20.69
N TYR A 274 4.39 -18.48 21.26
CA TYR A 274 5.59 -17.79 20.77
C TYR A 274 6.08 -18.45 19.49
N PRO A 275 6.26 -17.67 18.36
CA PRO A 275 6.73 -18.27 17.13
C PRO A 275 8.12 -18.86 17.34
N THR A 276 8.20 -20.15 17.11
CA THR A 276 9.47 -20.88 17.19
C THR A 276 10.31 -20.70 15.91
N LYS A 277 9.63 -20.38 14.80
CA LYS A 277 10.27 -20.15 13.51
C LYS A 277 9.80 -18.84 12.89
N THR A 278 10.75 -18.06 12.40
CA THR A 278 10.48 -16.85 11.62
C THR A 278 11.28 -16.93 10.32
N VAL A 279 10.70 -16.43 9.26
CA VAL A 279 11.36 -16.21 7.97
C VAL A 279 11.37 -14.74 7.66
N GLU A 280 12.31 -14.28 6.86
CA GLU A 280 12.25 -12.91 6.34
C GLU A 280 11.00 -12.74 5.50
N SER A 281 10.33 -11.58 5.66
CA SER A 281 9.19 -11.24 4.81
C SER A 281 9.62 -11.13 3.35
N GLN A 282 8.69 -11.38 2.42
CA GLN A 282 9.00 -11.28 1.00
C GLN A 282 9.52 -9.88 0.63
N GLN A 283 8.85 -8.85 1.16
CA GLN A 283 9.23 -7.47 0.90
C GLN A 283 10.62 -7.12 1.45
N TYR A 284 10.94 -7.58 2.65
CA TYR A 284 12.26 -7.33 3.24
C TYR A 284 13.37 -8.00 2.45
N LYS A 285 13.14 -9.25 2.01
CA LYS A 285 14.08 -9.99 1.16
C LYS A 285 14.32 -9.28 -0.17
N GLU A 286 13.25 -8.92 -0.88
CA GLU A 286 13.36 -8.21 -2.17
C GLU A 286 14.00 -6.82 -1.99
N CYS A 287 13.71 -6.13 -0.88
CA CYS A 287 14.32 -4.84 -0.58
C CYS A 287 15.84 -4.95 -0.36
N LYS A 288 16.31 -5.99 0.31
CA LYS A 288 17.76 -6.24 0.43
C LYS A 288 18.41 -6.52 -0.93
N GLU A 289 17.74 -7.28 -1.77
CA GLU A 289 18.21 -7.55 -3.14
C GLU A 289 18.19 -6.28 -4.00
N LEU A 290 17.24 -5.38 -3.78
CA LEU A 290 17.18 -4.06 -4.43
C LEU A 290 18.34 -3.15 -3.98
N ILE A 291 18.66 -3.13 -2.68
CA ILE A 291 19.80 -2.38 -2.12
C ILE A 291 21.12 -2.90 -2.70
N ASP A 292 21.28 -4.19 -2.80
CA ASP A 292 22.47 -4.83 -3.40
C ASP A 292 22.55 -4.60 -4.92
N SER A 293 21.51 -4.03 -5.51
CA SER A 293 21.38 -3.65 -6.93
C SER A 293 21.68 -4.77 -7.94
N SER A 294 21.79 -6.01 -7.47
CA SER A 294 22.18 -7.14 -8.32
C SER A 294 20.97 -7.79 -9.02
N LYS A 295 19.76 -7.71 -8.45
CA LYS A 295 18.60 -8.49 -8.90
C LYS A 295 17.37 -7.68 -9.24
N HIS A 296 17.16 -6.50 -8.65
CA HIS A 296 15.96 -5.68 -8.81
C HIS A 296 16.23 -4.34 -9.50
N LYS A 297 17.15 -4.30 -10.44
CA LYS A 297 17.56 -3.10 -11.17
C LYS A 297 16.42 -2.48 -11.98
N GLU A 298 15.60 -3.30 -12.62
CA GLU A 298 14.48 -2.81 -13.44
C GLU A 298 13.35 -2.25 -12.55
N LEU A 299 13.16 -2.82 -11.35
CA LEU A 299 12.26 -2.24 -10.36
C LEU A 299 12.75 -0.87 -9.89
N GLN A 300 14.05 -0.71 -9.68
CA GLN A 300 14.63 0.60 -9.37
C GLN A 300 14.39 1.59 -10.51
N THR A 301 14.64 1.18 -11.76
CA THR A 301 14.38 2.00 -12.94
C THR A 301 12.91 2.41 -13.05
N LEU A 302 11.99 1.50 -12.75
CA LEU A 302 10.55 1.80 -12.71
C LEU A 302 10.24 2.87 -11.64
N CYS A 303 10.81 2.76 -10.45
CA CYS A 303 10.65 3.78 -9.41
C CYS A 303 11.20 5.15 -9.85
N GLU A 304 12.35 5.18 -10.49
CA GLU A 304 12.96 6.41 -11.03
C GLU A 304 12.09 7.03 -12.13
N GLU A 305 11.50 6.21 -13.00
CA GLU A 305 10.59 6.67 -14.06
C GLU A 305 9.28 7.24 -13.47
N ILE A 306 8.71 6.58 -12.45
CA ILE A 306 7.56 7.12 -11.70
C ILE A 306 7.89 8.51 -11.15
N LEU A 307 9.03 8.66 -10.51
CA LEU A 307 9.46 9.93 -9.93
C LEU A 307 9.72 11.00 -10.99
N ALA A 308 10.25 10.63 -12.16
CA ALA A 308 10.49 11.55 -13.26
C ALA A 308 9.19 12.12 -13.85
N GLN A 309 8.10 11.36 -13.81
CA GLN A 309 6.80 11.79 -14.32
C GLN A 309 5.98 12.60 -13.32
N GLU A 310 6.31 12.58 -12.04
CA GLU A 310 5.52 13.17 -10.98
C GLU A 310 6.29 14.28 -10.24
N PRO A 311 6.19 15.55 -10.67
CA PRO A 311 7.01 16.64 -10.12
C PRO A 311 6.79 16.93 -8.64
N HIS A 312 5.65 16.51 -8.10
CA HIS A 312 5.32 16.66 -6.70
C HIS A 312 5.68 15.42 -5.85
N LEU A 313 6.09 14.33 -6.48
CA LEU A 313 6.52 13.13 -5.78
C LEU A 313 8.04 13.22 -5.54
N LYS A 314 8.43 13.38 -4.27
CA LYS A 314 9.81 13.67 -3.90
C LYS A 314 10.68 12.42 -3.79
N GLN A 315 10.10 11.31 -3.37
CA GLN A 315 10.84 10.08 -3.14
C GLN A 315 9.92 8.88 -3.01
N ILE A 316 10.49 7.70 -3.19
CA ILE A 316 9.90 6.41 -2.82
C ILE A 316 10.79 5.80 -1.73
N ARG A 317 10.21 5.48 -0.58
CA ARG A 317 10.92 4.87 0.55
C ARG A 317 10.46 3.44 0.80
N PHE A 318 11.43 2.58 1.05
CA PHE A 318 11.20 1.22 1.52
C PHE A 318 11.58 1.18 3.02
N VAL A 319 10.59 0.87 3.84
CA VAL A 319 10.66 1.10 5.27
C VAL A 319 10.26 -0.17 6.00
N VAL A 320 11.09 -0.61 6.94
CA VAL A 320 10.76 -1.72 7.80
C VAL A 320 10.15 -1.20 9.11
N LEU A 321 9.04 -1.82 9.50
CA LEU A 321 8.39 -1.54 10.79
C LEU A 321 9.00 -2.43 11.86
N ARG A 322 9.36 -1.83 12.99
CA ARG A 322 9.92 -2.53 14.15
C ARG A 322 9.14 -2.19 15.42
N ALA A 323 9.13 -3.13 16.36
CA ALA A 323 8.70 -2.81 17.71
C ALA A 323 9.73 -1.89 18.37
N ASP A 324 9.27 -0.81 18.97
CA ASP A 324 10.11 0.08 19.78
C ASP A 324 10.10 -0.42 21.22
N THR A 325 11.19 -1.07 21.63
CA THR A 325 11.37 -1.61 22.98
C THR A 325 11.97 -0.59 23.95
N ASP A 326 12.53 0.50 23.42
CA ASP A 326 13.34 1.45 24.17
C ASP A 326 12.59 2.75 24.48
N SER A 327 11.36 2.90 23.99
CA SER A 327 10.65 4.15 24.15
C SER A 327 10.16 4.33 25.58
N LYS A 328 10.62 5.43 26.21
CA LYS A 328 10.02 5.98 27.42
C LYS A 328 8.76 6.79 27.13
N SER A 329 8.22 6.68 25.91
CA SER A 329 7.08 7.45 25.46
C SER A 329 5.82 7.05 26.23
N SER A 330 4.95 8.03 26.43
CA SER A 330 3.63 7.81 27.02
C SER A 330 2.79 6.92 26.11
N TYR A 331 2.16 5.89 26.68
CA TYR A 331 1.25 5.02 25.97
C TYR A 331 0.04 5.81 25.45
N PRO A 332 -0.44 5.48 24.25
CA PRO A 332 -1.69 6.03 23.78
C PRO A 332 -2.83 5.66 24.76
N THR A 333 -3.47 6.66 25.33
CA THR A 333 -4.53 6.45 26.33
C THR A 333 -5.84 5.93 25.73
N ASN A 334 -5.97 6.07 24.42
CA ASN A 334 -7.15 5.66 23.64
C ASN A 334 -7.09 4.23 23.09
N ILE A 335 -6.06 3.46 23.46
CA ILE A 335 -5.99 2.04 23.13
C ILE A 335 -6.41 1.23 24.36
N LYS A 336 -7.63 0.72 24.31
CA LYS A 336 -8.19 -0.13 25.36
C LYS A 336 -7.42 -1.45 25.48
N GLY A 337 -7.10 -1.87 26.71
CA GLY A 337 -6.32 -3.09 26.97
C GLY A 337 -4.82 -2.93 26.78
N TRP A 338 -4.35 -1.75 26.38
CA TRP A 338 -2.92 -1.45 26.34
C TRP A 338 -2.40 -1.25 27.78
N SER A 339 -1.48 -2.07 28.20
CA SER A 339 -0.86 -1.97 29.53
C SER A 339 0.65 -1.84 29.41
N ARG A 340 1.30 -1.35 30.48
CA ARG A 340 2.77 -1.22 30.52
C ARG A 340 3.51 -2.54 30.31
N LYS A 341 2.87 -3.67 30.57
CA LYS A 341 3.44 -5.00 30.28
C LYS A 341 3.46 -5.32 28.80
N LEU A 342 2.76 -4.56 27.99
CA LEU A 342 2.58 -4.72 26.56
C LEU A 342 3.45 -3.71 25.76
N ASP A 343 4.49 -3.27 26.30
CA ASP A 343 5.46 -2.22 26.00
C ASP A 343 5.92 -2.10 24.53
N ARG A 344 5.00 -2.16 23.57
CA ARG A 344 5.39 -2.08 22.17
C ARG A 344 4.71 -0.93 21.47
N LEU A 345 5.40 0.19 21.48
CA LEU A 345 5.25 1.17 20.44
C LEU A 345 5.99 0.70 19.20
N TYR A 346 5.67 1.29 18.08
CA TYR A 346 6.30 1.01 16.80
C TYR A 346 7.27 2.13 16.45
N ARG A 347 8.37 1.75 15.81
CA ARG A 347 9.27 2.63 15.09
C ARG A 347 9.48 2.12 13.69
N ALA A 348 9.83 2.99 12.80
CA ALA A 348 10.21 2.62 11.45
C ALA A 348 11.72 2.77 11.26
N GLU A 349 12.25 2.07 10.28
CA GLU A 349 13.63 2.19 9.83
C GLU A 349 13.63 2.20 8.31
N THR A 350 14.09 3.31 7.71
CA THR A 350 14.22 3.41 6.26
C THR A 350 15.40 2.59 5.79
N LEU A 351 15.14 1.58 4.96
CA LEU A 351 16.18 0.73 4.37
C LEU A 351 16.73 1.32 3.09
N LEU A 352 15.85 1.88 2.26
CA LEU A 352 16.22 2.48 0.98
C LEU A 352 15.33 3.68 0.70
N THR A 353 15.93 4.73 0.15
CA THR A 353 15.23 5.89 -0.42
C THR A 353 15.68 6.06 -1.87
N ILE A 354 14.71 6.09 -2.79
CA ILE A 354 14.93 6.48 -4.18
C ILE A 354 14.39 7.91 -4.31
N PRO A 355 15.28 8.93 -4.44
CA PRO A 355 14.86 10.31 -4.52
C PRO A 355 14.47 10.69 -5.95
N SER A 356 13.61 11.70 -6.10
CA SER A 356 13.43 12.40 -7.36
C SER A 356 14.75 13.08 -7.77
N LYS A 357 15.08 13.03 -9.05
CA LYS A 357 16.31 13.64 -9.58
C LYS A 357 16.23 15.17 -9.71
N GLY A 358 15.12 15.80 -9.27
CA GLY A 358 14.96 17.26 -9.23
C GLY A 358 14.45 17.84 -10.56
#